data_8894d601b1be67dda42156d758b2f069
#
_entry.id   8894d601b1be67dda42156d758b2f069
#
_cell.length_a   1.000
_cell.length_b   1.000
_cell.length_c   1.000
_cell.angle_alpha   90.00
_cell.angle_beta   90.00
_cell.angle_gamma   90.00
#
_symmetry.space_group_name_H-M   'P 1'
#
loop_
_entity.id
_entity.type
_entity.pdbx_description
1 polymer ?
#
loop_
_entity_poly.entity_id
_entity_poly.type
_entity_poly.pdbx_seq_one_letter_code
_entity_poly.pdbx_strand_id
1 'polypeptide(L)'
;MLEKIPNKFNPERMPQPNALDSFLRLPYSEDLDGVDIALAGIPFDLATSNRPGTKLGPRYLRSHVYKGVDCDEILDFYIGDKLKIVDTGDFKLMGGYLLDAFELIKAQTKRILDAKATPVIVGGDHSITFPELAAYYQVYGPMAMIHFDSHLDTGMYQMCPTKEIYTHGNPFSNAMRKGYLDGNHTIQIGIRTGSPKLNDEYTKEYGREIISAKELHAISHEEAAERIRNKVKDMHCIVTFDIDFLDPAYAPGTGTPVTGGFSVYDALRILECSLPGLNIVGADLVEVEPYYDPAETTAISANNILAKLVTLIAYNKLSKEDAQAGTTDGTLPQ
;
A
#
# COMPACT_ATOMS: atom_id res chain seq x y z
N MET A 1 -17.92 24.47 -36.44
CA MET A 1 -16.60 23.95 -36.11
C MET A 1 -16.58 23.60 -34.60
N LEU A 2 -17.45 22.63 -34.19
CA LEU A 2 -17.55 22.08 -32.85
C LEU A 2 -17.33 20.55 -32.88
N GLU A 3 -16.65 20.07 -33.95
CA GLU A 3 -16.29 18.68 -34.09
C GLU A 3 -14.96 18.43 -33.41
N LYS A 4 -15.01 17.47 -32.48
CA LYS A 4 -13.86 16.83 -31.81
C LYS A 4 -13.37 17.49 -30.53
N ILE A 5 -14.26 17.78 -29.59
CA ILE A 5 -13.91 17.46 -28.20
C ILE A 5 -14.18 15.95 -28.08
N PRO A 6 -13.16 15.09 -27.82
CA PRO A 6 -13.42 13.70 -27.50
C PRO A 6 -14.48 13.69 -26.40
N ASN A 7 -15.56 12.95 -26.59
CA ASN A 7 -16.66 12.92 -25.63
C ASN A 7 -16.12 12.28 -24.33
N LYS A 8 -15.46 13.11 -23.48
CA LYS A 8 -14.91 12.71 -22.19
C LYS A 8 -16.02 12.41 -21.17
N PHE A 9 -17.28 12.65 -21.56
CA PHE A 9 -18.44 12.36 -20.76
C PHE A 9 -18.94 10.95 -21.09
N ASN A 10 -18.56 9.97 -20.29
CA ASN A 10 -19.18 8.65 -20.31
C ASN A 10 -20.15 8.56 -19.12
N PRO A 11 -21.50 8.53 -19.38
CA PRO A 11 -22.49 8.43 -18.30
C PRO A 11 -22.32 7.17 -17.44
N GLU A 12 -21.76 6.08 -18.00
CA GLU A 12 -21.50 4.84 -17.30
C GLU A 12 -20.38 4.96 -16.27
N ARG A 13 -19.52 5.99 -16.41
CA ARG A 13 -18.44 6.32 -15.48
C ARG A 13 -18.85 7.34 -14.41
N MET A 14 -20.08 7.88 -14.50
CA MET A 14 -20.54 8.80 -13.48
C MET A 14 -20.92 8.05 -12.20
N PRO A 15 -20.56 8.60 -11.03
CA PRO A 15 -21.00 8.05 -9.76
C PRO A 15 -22.53 7.95 -9.75
N GLN A 16 -23.06 6.75 -9.69
CA GLN A 16 -24.50 6.57 -9.55
C GLN A 16 -24.85 6.69 -8.06
N PRO A 17 -25.86 7.49 -7.68
CA PRO A 17 -26.23 7.63 -6.27
C PRO A 17 -26.61 6.32 -5.58
N ASN A 18 -26.96 5.29 -6.36
CA ASN A 18 -27.39 3.97 -5.90
C ASN A 18 -26.39 2.84 -6.25
N ALA A 19 -25.17 3.19 -6.70
CA ALA A 19 -24.14 2.19 -6.95
C ALA A 19 -23.67 1.57 -5.63
N LEU A 20 -23.26 0.29 -5.69
CA LEU A 20 -22.59 -0.34 -4.55
C LEU A 20 -21.30 0.41 -4.25
N ASP A 21 -21.05 0.63 -2.96
CA ASP A 21 -19.77 1.21 -2.53
C ASP A 21 -18.62 0.27 -2.90
N SER A 22 -17.64 0.79 -3.62
CA SER A 22 -16.43 0.06 -4.00
C SER A 22 -15.19 0.94 -3.86
N PHE A 23 -14.03 0.33 -3.71
CA PHE A 23 -12.77 1.07 -3.71
C PHE A 23 -12.61 1.85 -5.00
N LEU A 24 -12.38 3.16 -4.87
CA LEU A 24 -12.14 4.06 -5.99
C LEU A 24 -13.23 4.01 -7.09
N ARG A 25 -14.44 3.58 -6.73
CA ARG A 25 -15.60 3.35 -7.64
C ARG A 25 -15.31 2.35 -8.75
N LEU A 26 -14.44 1.39 -8.49
CA LEU A 26 -14.10 0.33 -9.43
C LEU A 26 -15.24 -0.69 -9.55
N PRO A 27 -15.31 -1.42 -10.67
CA PRO A 27 -16.24 -2.55 -10.80
C PRO A 27 -15.99 -3.60 -9.72
N TYR A 28 -17.04 -4.13 -9.13
CA TYR A 28 -16.95 -5.28 -8.22
C TYR A 28 -16.90 -6.58 -9.02
N SER A 29 -15.95 -7.46 -8.72
CA SER A 29 -15.87 -8.82 -9.28
C SER A 29 -15.05 -9.75 -8.40
N GLU A 30 -15.63 -10.90 -8.02
CA GLU A 30 -14.87 -12.00 -7.41
C GLU A 30 -14.15 -12.86 -8.46
N ASP A 31 -14.52 -12.73 -9.73
CA ASP A 31 -13.84 -13.40 -10.85
C ASP A 31 -12.58 -12.62 -11.22
N LEU A 32 -11.44 -13.31 -11.17
CA LEU A 32 -10.11 -12.78 -11.42
C LEU A 32 -9.59 -13.07 -12.84
N ASP A 33 -10.39 -13.67 -13.71
CA ASP A 33 -9.94 -13.97 -15.07
C ASP A 33 -9.63 -12.69 -15.85
N GLY A 34 -8.40 -12.61 -16.34
CA GLY A 34 -7.87 -11.44 -17.06
C GLY A 34 -7.82 -10.15 -16.24
N VAL A 35 -7.86 -10.20 -14.90
CA VAL A 35 -7.71 -9.04 -14.04
C VAL A 35 -6.24 -8.67 -13.93
N ASP A 36 -5.92 -7.39 -14.13
CA ASP A 36 -4.56 -6.85 -14.02
C ASP A 36 -4.22 -6.37 -12.60
N ILE A 37 -5.18 -5.71 -11.95
CA ILE A 37 -5.05 -5.20 -10.59
C ILE A 37 -6.33 -5.53 -9.82
N ALA A 38 -6.18 -6.18 -8.67
CA ALA A 38 -7.28 -6.56 -7.80
C ALA A 38 -7.18 -5.84 -6.45
N LEU A 39 -8.14 -4.95 -6.17
CA LEU A 39 -8.28 -4.36 -4.85
C LEU A 39 -9.07 -5.31 -3.96
N ALA A 40 -8.66 -5.44 -2.71
CA ALA A 40 -9.37 -6.24 -1.71
C ALA A 40 -9.29 -5.62 -0.33
N GLY A 41 -10.32 -5.81 0.50
CA GLY A 41 -10.32 -5.40 1.89
C GLY A 41 -9.89 -6.53 2.82
N ILE A 42 -9.13 -6.22 3.87
CA ILE A 42 -8.83 -7.15 4.98
C ILE A 42 -9.36 -6.56 6.29
N PRO A 43 -10.61 -6.86 6.67
CA PRO A 43 -11.24 -6.32 7.88
C PRO A 43 -10.71 -7.02 9.15
N PHE A 44 -9.50 -6.65 9.59
CA PHE A 44 -8.78 -7.30 10.68
C PHE A 44 -8.18 -6.28 11.66
N ASP A 45 -8.32 -6.51 12.99
CA ASP A 45 -7.75 -5.67 14.03
C ASP A 45 -7.41 -6.43 15.34
N LEU A 46 -7.16 -7.73 15.22
CA LEU A 46 -6.87 -8.56 16.40
C LEU A 46 -5.46 -8.37 16.96
N ALA A 47 -4.56 -7.73 16.22
CA ALA A 47 -3.17 -7.54 16.60
C ALA A 47 -2.84 -6.09 17.02
N THR A 48 -3.84 -5.24 17.08
CA THR A 48 -3.75 -3.82 17.46
C THR A 48 -3.38 -3.65 18.93
N SER A 49 -2.43 -2.77 19.24
CA SER A 49 -2.00 -2.45 20.60
C SER A 49 -2.72 -1.27 21.23
N ASN A 50 -3.30 -0.38 20.41
CA ASN A 50 -4.00 0.84 20.83
C ASN A 50 -5.12 1.15 19.84
N ARG A 51 -6.21 1.79 20.30
CA ARG A 51 -7.37 2.24 19.51
C ARG A 51 -7.81 1.20 18.46
N PRO A 52 -8.51 0.12 18.86
CA PRO A 52 -9.01 -0.88 17.94
C PRO A 52 -10.16 -0.31 17.08
N GLY A 53 -10.30 -0.85 15.86
CA GLY A 53 -11.38 -0.46 14.93
C GLY A 53 -10.93 -0.42 13.47
N THR A 54 -9.64 -0.61 13.21
CA THR A 54 -9.09 -0.61 11.84
C THR A 54 -9.71 -1.67 10.93
N LYS A 55 -10.33 -2.73 11.48
CA LYS A 55 -11.17 -3.67 10.70
C LYS A 55 -12.30 -3.00 9.92
N LEU A 56 -12.71 -1.80 10.31
CA LEU A 56 -13.73 -1.02 9.62
C LEU A 56 -13.14 -0.18 8.46
N GLY A 57 -11.82 -0.04 8.39
CA GLY A 57 -11.10 0.73 7.38
C GLY A 57 -11.51 0.41 5.95
N PRO A 58 -11.53 -0.87 5.51
CA PRO A 58 -11.94 -1.23 4.16
C PRO A 58 -13.33 -0.73 3.78
N ARG A 59 -14.33 -0.98 4.64
CA ARG A 59 -15.69 -0.50 4.42
C ARG A 59 -15.75 1.03 4.42
N TYR A 60 -15.03 1.67 5.32
CA TYR A 60 -15.01 3.12 5.46
C TYR A 60 -14.46 3.77 4.20
N LEU A 61 -13.36 3.30 3.65
CA LEU A 61 -12.78 3.86 2.43
C LEU A 61 -13.68 3.65 1.22
N ARG A 62 -14.38 2.52 1.08
CA ARG A 62 -15.36 2.31 0.00
C ARG A 62 -16.51 3.31 0.03
N SER A 63 -17.01 3.64 1.22
CA SER A 63 -18.16 4.55 1.39
C SER A 63 -17.78 6.04 1.27
N HIS A 64 -16.49 6.40 1.32
CA HIS A 64 -16.00 7.78 1.32
C HIS A 64 -15.18 8.13 0.08
N VAL A 65 -15.44 7.48 -1.04
CA VAL A 65 -14.75 7.78 -2.30
C VAL A 65 -15.30 9.06 -2.91
N TYR A 66 -14.53 10.14 -2.85
CA TYR A 66 -14.86 11.41 -3.49
C TYR A 66 -14.47 11.41 -4.98
N LYS A 67 -13.31 10.81 -5.33
CA LYS A 67 -12.78 10.78 -6.69
C LYS A 67 -12.29 9.35 -7.01
N GLY A 68 -12.70 8.81 -8.13
CA GLY A 68 -12.22 7.51 -8.63
C GLY A 68 -10.81 7.59 -9.23
N VAL A 69 -10.33 6.46 -9.75
CA VAL A 69 -9.07 6.37 -10.50
C VAL A 69 -9.34 6.80 -11.96
N ASP A 70 -9.80 8.03 -12.17
CA ASP A 70 -10.27 8.43 -13.49
C ASP A 70 -9.18 9.06 -14.35
N CYS A 71 -8.36 9.93 -13.78
CA CYS A 71 -7.25 10.61 -14.46
C CYS A 71 -6.23 11.04 -13.42
N ASP A 72 -4.98 10.74 -13.68
CA ASP A 72 -3.83 11.32 -12.97
C ASP A 72 -3.00 12.15 -13.95
N GLU A 73 -2.28 13.15 -13.45
CA GLU A 73 -1.40 13.99 -14.27
C GLU A 73 -0.28 13.18 -14.97
N ILE A 74 0.01 11.97 -14.45
CA ILE A 74 0.99 11.05 -15.02
C ILE A 74 0.43 10.31 -16.24
N LEU A 75 -0.91 10.17 -16.34
CA LEU A 75 -1.56 9.37 -17.37
C LEU A 75 -2.55 10.25 -18.16
N ASP A 76 -2.29 10.41 -19.46
CA ASP A 76 -3.17 11.12 -20.40
C ASP A 76 -4.41 10.32 -20.84
N PHE A 77 -4.71 9.20 -20.16
CA PHE A 77 -5.81 8.30 -20.50
C PHE A 77 -6.45 7.70 -19.25
N TYR A 78 -7.67 7.17 -19.42
CA TYR A 78 -8.33 6.41 -18.36
C TYR A 78 -7.68 5.03 -18.20
N ILE A 79 -7.21 4.70 -17.01
CA ILE A 79 -6.54 3.43 -16.73
C ILE A 79 -7.44 2.23 -17.08
N GLY A 80 -8.73 2.34 -16.78
CA GLY A 80 -9.72 1.29 -17.06
C GLY A 80 -9.99 1.02 -18.56
N ASP A 81 -9.47 1.86 -19.47
CA ASP A 81 -9.52 1.60 -20.91
C ASP A 81 -8.40 0.65 -21.35
N LYS A 82 -7.36 0.48 -20.53
CA LYS A 82 -6.17 -0.30 -20.84
C LYS A 82 -6.03 -1.53 -19.96
N LEU A 83 -6.42 -1.43 -18.69
CA LEU A 83 -6.25 -2.49 -17.69
C LEU A 83 -7.59 -2.85 -17.04
N LYS A 84 -7.80 -4.12 -16.77
CA LYS A 84 -8.94 -4.61 -16.00
C LYS A 84 -8.63 -4.51 -14.51
N ILE A 85 -9.23 -3.53 -13.85
CA ILE A 85 -9.05 -3.26 -12.41
C ILE A 85 -10.37 -3.48 -11.71
N VAL A 86 -10.39 -4.24 -10.63
CA VAL A 86 -11.62 -4.59 -9.91
C VAL A 86 -11.45 -4.47 -8.40
N ASP A 87 -12.54 -4.18 -7.69
CA ASP A 87 -12.70 -4.43 -6.26
C ASP A 87 -13.25 -5.85 -6.08
N THR A 88 -12.53 -6.72 -5.38
CA THR A 88 -12.93 -8.12 -5.16
C THR A 88 -13.72 -8.33 -3.87
N GLY A 89 -14.04 -7.23 -3.15
CA GLY A 89 -14.65 -7.29 -1.85
C GLY A 89 -13.67 -7.57 -0.72
N ASP A 90 -14.19 -7.97 0.43
CA ASP A 90 -13.38 -8.26 1.60
C ASP A 90 -12.98 -9.73 1.65
N PHE A 91 -11.78 -9.99 2.17
CA PHE A 91 -11.34 -11.35 2.48
C PHE A 91 -12.26 -11.98 3.54
N LYS A 92 -12.56 -13.25 3.35
CA LYS A 92 -13.37 -14.04 4.27
C LYS A 92 -12.48 -14.52 5.42
N LEU A 93 -12.61 -13.89 6.59
CA LEU A 93 -11.80 -14.17 7.77
C LEU A 93 -12.62 -14.79 8.88
N MET A 94 -11.95 -15.59 9.72
CA MET A 94 -12.51 -16.11 10.94
C MET A 94 -12.21 -15.18 12.11
N GLY A 95 -13.22 -14.58 12.70
CA GLY A 95 -13.07 -13.67 13.82
C GLY A 95 -12.55 -14.37 15.09
N GLY A 96 -11.67 -13.69 15.85
CA GLY A 96 -11.19 -14.17 17.16
C GLY A 96 -10.01 -15.15 17.12
N TYR A 97 -9.55 -15.57 15.94
CA TYR A 97 -8.46 -16.54 15.78
C TYR A 97 -7.38 -15.95 14.87
N LEU A 98 -6.35 -15.36 15.47
CA LEU A 98 -5.32 -14.61 14.77
C LEU A 98 -4.55 -15.47 13.75
N LEU A 99 -4.06 -16.63 14.15
CA LEU A 99 -3.24 -17.47 13.24
C LEU A 99 -4.08 -18.09 12.12
N ASP A 100 -5.32 -18.48 12.40
CA ASP A 100 -6.24 -18.96 11.36
C ASP A 100 -6.59 -17.85 10.37
N ALA A 101 -6.78 -16.62 10.85
CA ALA A 101 -6.98 -15.46 9.98
C ALA A 101 -5.73 -15.21 9.09
N PHE A 102 -4.52 -15.34 9.63
CA PHE A 102 -3.28 -15.22 8.85
C PHE A 102 -3.19 -16.27 7.72
N GLU A 103 -3.56 -17.53 7.99
CA GLU A 103 -3.58 -18.55 6.94
C GLU A 103 -4.64 -18.23 5.86
N LEU A 104 -5.80 -17.69 6.26
CA LEU A 104 -6.84 -17.26 5.30
C LEU A 104 -6.39 -16.04 4.48
N ILE A 105 -5.72 -15.06 5.08
CA ILE A 105 -5.15 -13.90 4.38
C ILE A 105 -4.12 -14.38 3.37
N LYS A 106 -3.16 -15.20 3.79
CA LYS A 106 -2.14 -15.78 2.90
C LYS A 106 -2.77 -16.51 1.71
N ALA A 107 -3.78 -17.36 1.96
CA ALA A 107 -4.42 -18.12 0.90
C ALA A 107 -5.19 -17.23 -0.10
N GLN A 108 -5.88 -16.19 0.37
CA GLN A 108 -6.66 -15.30 -0.50
C GLN A 108 -5.76 -14.32 -1.26
N THR A 109 -4.67 -13.83 -0.64
CA THR A 109 -3.63 -13.08 -1.36
C THR A 109 -3.00 -13.93 -2.44
N LYS A 110 -2.64 -15.18 -2.11
CA LYS A 110 -2.09 -16.11 -3.10
C LYS A 110 -3.04 -16.38 -4.26
N ARG A 111 -4.35 -16.49 -4.02
CA ARG A 111 -5.35 -16.65 -5.09
C ARG A 111 -5.29 -15.49 -6.11
N ILE A 112 -5.11 -14.25 -5.64
CA ILE A 112 -4.96 -13.09 -6.54
C ILE A 112 -3.66 -13.21 -7.34
N LEU A 113 -2.55 -13.55 -6.68
CA LEU A 113 -1.25 -13.74 -7.33
C LEU A 113 -1.26 -14.89 -8.36
N ASP A 114 -1.91 -16.01 -8.05
CA ASP A 114 -2.04 -17.15 -8.96
C ASP A 114 -2.84 -16.79 -10.23
N ALA A 115 -3.78 -15.86 -10.11
CA ALA A 115 -4.50 -15.29 -11.25
C ALA A 115 -3.67 -14.26 -12.04
N LYS A 116 -2.41 -14.00 -11.65
CA LYS A 116 -1.49 -13.00 -12.22
C LYS A 116 -1.96 -11.54 -12.07
N ALA A 117 -2.97 -11.30 -11.25
CA ALA A 117 -3.35 -9.96 -10.86
C ALA A 117 -2.39 -9.39 -9.80
N THR A 118 -2.18 -8.09 -9.81
CA THR A 118 -1.44 -7.40 -8.76
C THR A 118 -2.38 -7.06 -7.62
N PRO A 119 -2.18 -7.59 -6.40
CA PRO A 119 -3.01 -7.23 -5.26
C PRO A 119 -2.72 -5.78 -4.81
N VAL A 120 -3.78 -5.03 -4.51
CA VAL A 120 -3.73 -3.77 -3.77
C VAL A 120 -4.69 -3.91 -2.61
N ILE A 121 -4.15 -4.03 -1.42
CA ILE A 121 -4.90 -4.38 -0.23
C ILE A 121 -5.23 -3.14 0.58
N VAL A 122 -6.47 -3.05 1.05
CA VAL A 122 -6.84 -2.07 2.07
C VAL A 122 -7.02 -2.82 3.38
N GLY A 123 -6.16 -2.52 4.34
CA GLY A 123 -6.14 -3.23 5.59
C GLY A 123 -7.07 -2.70 6.66
N GLY A 124 -7.03 -3.45 7.62
CA GLY A 124 -7.04 -3.43 9.02
C GLY A 124 -5.72 -2.96 9.63
N ASP A 125 -5.32 -3.63 10.70
CA ASP A 125 -4.05 -3.34 11.36
C ASP A 125 -2.85 -3.87 10.55
N HIS A 126 -1.65 -3.32 10.78
CA HIS A 126 -0.44 -3.59 9.97
C HIS A 126 0.07 -5.05 10.04
N SER A 127 -0.45 -5.86 10.99
CA SER A 127 -0.05 -7.27 11.09
C SER A 127 -0.45 -8.10 9.88
N ILE A 128 -1.44 -7.65 9.07
CA ILE A 128 -1.90 -8.34 7.87
C ILE A 128 -0.80 -8.47 6.80
N THR A 129 0.14 -7.54 6.76
CA THR A 129 1.24 -7.56 5.78
C THR A 129 2.16 -8.77 5.98
N PHE A 130 2.25 -9.34 7.20
CA PHE A 130 3.03 -10.57 7.42
C PHE A 130 2.51 -11.78 6.64
N PRO A 131 1.23 -12.18 6.72
CA PRO A 131 0.69 -13.27 5.89
C PRO A 131 0.63 -12.94 4.41
N GLU A 132 0.48 -11.66 4.01
CA GLU A 132 0.60 -11.25 2.61
C GLU A 132 2.02 -11.52 2.08
N LEU A 133 3.06 -11.12 2.83
CA LEU A 133 4.45 -11.40 2.48
C LEU A 133 4.74 -12.90 2.38
N ALA A 134 4.09 -13.72 3.21
CA ALA A 134 4.19 -15.18 3.09
C ALA A 134 3.60 -15.69 1.77
N ALA A 135 2.51 -15.07 1.24
CA ALA A 135 1.95 -15.40 -0.05
C ALA A 135 2.85 -14.94 -1.21
N TYR A 136 3.37 -13.72 -1.15
CA TYR A 136 4.33 -13.19 -2.14
C TYR A 136 5.59 -14.06 -2.21
N TYR A 137 6.13 -14.43 -1.05
CA TYR A 137 7.31 -15.31 -0.98
C TYR A 137 7.11 -16.65 -1.69
N GLN A 138 5.92 -17.23 -1.62
CA GLN A 138 5.60 -18.48 -2.33
C GLN A 138 5.63 -18.34 -3.85
N VAL A 139 5.43 -17.14 -4.37
CA VAL A 139 5.38 -16.87 -5.82
C VAL A 139 6.70 -16.30 -6.34
N TYR A 140 7.32 -15.40 -5.59
CA TYR A 140 8.46 -14.61 -6.06
C TYR A 140 9.77 -14.86 -5.29
N GLY A 141 9.74 -15.63 -4.18
CA GLY A 141 10.87 -15.72 -3.26
C GLY A 141 10.99 -14.49 -2.35
N PRO A 142 12.19 -14.21 -1.78
CA PRO A 142 12.37 -13.08 -0.91
C PRO A 142 12.03 -11.75 -1.58
N MET A 143 11.29 -10.88 -0.88
CA MET A 143 10.75 -9.63 -1.39
C MET A 143 11.59 -8.43 -0.96
N ALA A 144 11.68 -7.42 -1.84
CA ALA A 144 12.00 -6.07 -1.42
C ALA A 144 10.78 -5.39 -0.81
N MET A 145 10.99 -4.36 0.01
CA MET A 145 9.90 -3.60 0.64
C MET A 145 10.20 -2.11 0.69
N ILE A 146 9.21 -1.31 0.32
CA ILE A 146 9.15 0.12 0.56
C ILE A 146 8.05 0.35 1.60
N HIS A 147 8.44 0.83 2.77
CA HIS A 147 7.55 0.99 3.92
C HIS A 147 7.45 2.46 4.32
N PHE A 148 6.25 3.03 4.19
CA PHE A 148 5.90 4.37 4.65
C PHE A 148 5.17 4.27 5.97
N ASP A 149 5.73 4.88 7.05
CA ASP A 149 5.19 4.71 8.40
C ASP A 149 5.84 5.71 9.37
N SER A 150 5.21 5.97 10.49
CA SER A 150 5.82 6.61 11.64
C SER A 150 6.58 5.64 12.54
N HIS A 151 6.27 4.33 12.43
CA HIS A 151 6.80 3.25 13.25
C HIS A 151 7.74 2.34 12.44
N LEU A 152 8.54 1.56 13.14
CA LEU A 152 9.43 0.58 12.50
C LEU A 152 8.73 -0.73 12.16
N ASP A 153 7.74 -1.09 12.91
CA ASP A 153 7.02 -2.35 12.84
C ASP A 153 7.90 -3.61 12.81
N THR A 154 9.01 -3.48 13.52
CA THR A 154 10.01 -4.53 13.77
C THR A 154 10.25 -4.76 15.26
N GLY A 155 9.36 -4.22 16.10
CA GLY A 155 9.50 -4.25 17.57
C GLY A 155 9.09 -5.58 18.19
N MET A 156 9.10 -5.60 19.54
CA MET A 156 8.54 -6.60 20.45
C MET A 156 9.06 -8.05 20.36
N TYR A 157 9.82 -8.39 19.34
CA TYR A 157 10.42 -9.71 19.19
C TYR A 157 11.28 -10.11 20.41
N GLN A 158 12.01 -9.17 21.00
CA GLN A 158 12.90 -9.41 22.14
C GLN A 158 12.15 -9.62 23.46
N MET A 159 10.86 -9.25 23.55
CA MET A 159 10.07 -9.34 24.79
C MET A 159 9.65 -10.78 25.13
N CYS A 160 9.64 -11.70 24.15
CA CYS A 160 9.31 -13.11 24.39
C CYS A 160 10.15 -14.04 23.51
N PRO A 161 11.41 -14.32 23.89
CA PRO A 161 12.33 -15.12 23.07
C PRO A 161 11.87 -16.55 22.78
N THR A 162 10.92 -17.07 23.57
CA THR A 162 10.46 -18.47 23.50
C THR A 162 9.13 -18.64 22.75
N LYS A 163 8.47 -17.56 22.34
CA LYS A 163 7.18 -17.61 21.64
C LYS A 163 7.19 -16.71 20.43
N GLU A 164 6.61 -17.18 19.35
CA GLU A 164 6.27 -16.30 18.22
C GLU A 164 5.13 -15.37 18.65
N ILE A 165 5.40 -14.08 18.65
CA ILE A 165 4.41 -13.02 18.95
C ILE A 165 4.11 -12.31 17.65
N TYR A 166 2.82 -12.11 17.38
CA TYR A 166 2.33 -11.39 16.21
C TYR A 166 1.48 -10.21 16.68
N THR A 167 1.94 -9.02 16.35
CA THR A 167 1.24 -7.75 16.57
C THR A 167 1.41 -6.87 15.35
N HIS A 168 0.62 -5.79 15.26
CA HIS A 168 0.79 -4.81 14.20
C HIS A 168 2.17 -4.13 14.24
N GLY A 169 2.84 -4.07 15.39
CA GLY A 169 4.18 -3.49 15.54
C GLY A 169 5.34 -4.44 15.24
N ASN A 170 5.12 -5.65 14.66
CA ASN A 170 6.22 -6.57 14.35
C ASN A 170 6.07 -7.45 13.10
N PRO A 171 5.23 -7.11 12.12
CA PRO A 171 5.09 -7.92 10.91
C PRO A 171 6.42 -8.11 10.18
N PHE A 172 7.25 -7.06 10.11
CA PHE A 172 8.47 -7.07 9.31
C PHE A 172 9.63 -7.81 9.98
N SER A 173 9.78 -7.73 11.30
CA SER A 173 10.77 -8.57 11.99
C SER A 173 10.43 -10.06 11.85
N ASN A 174 9.15 -10.42 11.92
CA ASN A 174 8.70 -11.79 11.68
C ASN A 174 8.95 -12.21 10.21
N ALA A 175 8.65 -11.34 9.24
CA ALA A 175 8.87 -11.62 7.81
C ALA A 175 10.37 -11.78 7.49
N MET A 176 11.24 -10.93 8.02
CA MET A 176 12.70 -11.04 7.84
C MET A 176 13.23 -12.33 8.44
N ARG A 177 12.79 -12.69 9.64
CA ARG A 177 13.19 -13.95 10.30
C ARG A 177 12.75 -15.20 9.54
N LYS A 178 11.60 -15.15 8.87
CA LYS A 178 11.10 -16.24 8.03
C LYS A 178 11.71 -16.22 6.62
N GLY A 179 12.53 -15.19 6.28
CA GLY A 179 13.13 -15.03 4.95
C GLY A 179 12.16 -14.57 3.88
N TYR A 180 10.99 -14.03 4.24
CA TYR A 180 10.01 -13.49 3.30
C TYR A 180 10.45 -12.13 2.76
N LEU A 181 11.15 -11.34 3.59
CA LEU A 181 11.76 -10.06 3.21
C LEU A 181 13.29 -10.17 3.16
N ASP A 182 13.88 -9.57 2.14
CA ASP A 182 15.31 -9.30 2.08
C ASP A 182 15.57 -7.92 2.69
N GLY A 183 16.17 -7.89 3.88
CA GLY A 183 16.50 -6.65 4.57
C GLY A 183 17.47 -5.76 3.79
N ASN A 184 18.37 -6.34 2.96
CA ASN A 184 19.28 -5.56 2.12
C ASN A 184 18.55 -4.78 1.02
N HIS A 185 17.30 -5.17 0.70
CA HIS A 185 16.43 -4.51 -0.28
C HIS A 185 15.17 -3.92 0.38
N THR A 186 15.24 -3.62 1.68
CA THR A 186 14.15 -3.03 2.47
C THR A 186 14.49 -1.61 2.87
N ILE A 187 13.56 -0.68 2.68
CA ILE A 187 13.65 0.71 3.12
C ILE A 187 12.40 1.13 3.87
N GLN A 188 12.59 1.80 5.00
CA GLN A 188 11.55 2.34 5.88
C GLN A 188 11.64 3.86 5.93
N ILE A 189 10.55 4.57 5.72
CA ILE A 189 10.52 5.99 5.41
C ILE A 189 9.52 6.71 6.33
N GLY A 190 9.93 7.84 6.92
CA GLY A 190 9.06 8.64 7.79
C GLY A 190 9.14 8.28 9.25
N ILE A 191 10.04 7.36 9.62
CA ILE A 191 10.15 6.82 10.97
C ILE A 191 10.48 7.92 11.98
N ARG A 192 9.64 8.05 13.01
CA ARG A 192 9.80 9.05 14.07
C ARG A 192 9.51 8.51 15.46
N THR A 193 9.31 7.20 15.58
CA THR A 193 9.22 6.48 16.84
C THR A 193 10.43 5.57 17.03
N GLY A 194 10.67 5.18 18.27
CA GLY A 194 11.78 4.31 18.63
C GLY A 194 13.06 5.02 19.00
N SER A 195 14.01 4.27 19.52
CA SER A 195 15.33 4.76 19.90
C SER A 195 16.28 4.71 18.70
N PRO A 196 17.08 5.77 18.42
CA PRO A 196 18.12 5.71 17.41
C PRO A 196 19.06 4.49 17.57
N LYS A 197 19.36 4.12 18.79
CA LYS A 197 20.21 2.96 19.09
C LYS A 197 19.56 1.63 18.69
N LEU A 198 18.26 1.45 18.94
CA LEU A 198 17.51 0.28 18.49
C LEU A 198 17.42 0.25 16.97
N ASN A 199 17.21 1.40 16.32
CA ASN A 199 17.21 1.50 14.86
C ASN A 199 18.54 1.04 14.28
N ASP A 200 19.67 1.43 14.86
CA ASP A 200 21.00 1.00 14.44
C ASP A 200 21.20 -0.52 14.57
N GLU A 201 20.75 -1.13 15.68
CA GLU A 201 20.86 -2.56 15.88
C GLU A 201 20.07 -3.34 14.83
N TYR A 202 18.80 -2.96 14.59
CA TYR A 202 17.96 -3.60 13.57
C TYR A 202 18.47 -3.37 12.16
N THR A 203 19.00 -2.19 11.85
CA THR A 203 19.60 -1.92 10.55
C THR A 203 20.83 -2.78 10.30
N LYS A 204 21.67 -2.99 11.32
CA LYS A 204 22.84 -3.86 11.25
C LYS A 204 22.47 -5.33 11.09
N GLU A 205 21.45 -5.80 11.82
CA GLU A 205 21.06 -7.21 11.80
C GLU A 205 20.47 -7.62 10.45
N TYR A 206 19.59 -6.78 9.87
CA TYR A 206 18.86 -7.12 8.65
C TYR A 206 19.30 -6.34 7.41
N GLY A 207 20.22 -5.38 7.55
CA GLY A 207 20.73 -4.59 6.42
C GLY A 207 19.76 -3.57 5.83
N ARG A 208 18.58 -3.36 6.44
CA ARG A 208 17.57 -2.41 5.97
C ARG A 208 18.04 -0.97 6.10
N GLU A 209 17.47 -0.10 5.27
CA GLU A 209 17.69 1.34 5.33
C GLU A 209 16.51 2.02 6.02
N ILE A 210 16.79 3.09 6.77
CA ILE A 210 15.78 3.92 7.44
C ILE A 210 16.03 5.37 7.03
N ILE A 211 15.01 6.02 6.48
CA ILE A 211 14.96 7.48 6.34
C ILE A 211 14.01 7.98 7.44
N SER A 212 14.60 8.53 8.51
CA SER A 212 13.80 9.10 9.61
C SER A 212 12.98 10.31 9.13
N ALA A 213 11.89 10.63 9.84
CA ALA A 213 11.10 11.82 9.52
C ALA A 213 11.97 13.10 9.57
N LYS A 214 12.88 13.21 10.56
CA LYS A 214 13.80 14.34 10.64
C LYS A 214 14.69 14.49 9.42
N GLU A 215 15.18 13.38 8.90
CA GLU A 215 16.02 13.35 7.71
C GLU A 215 15.20 13.64 6.46
N LEU A 216 14.02 13.00 6.33
CA LEU A 216 13.12 13.18 5.18
C LEU A 216 12.63 14.64 5.04
N HIS A 217 12.41 15.36 6.15
CA HIS A 217 12.11 16.80 6.13
C HIS A 217 13.30 17.67 5.68
N ALA A 218 14.51 17.13 5.65
CA ALA A 218 15.73 17.88 5.31
C ALA A 218 16.24 17.63 3.89
N ILE A 219 15.70 16.62 3.20
CA ILE A 219 16.08 16.23 1.83
C ILE A 219 14.94 16.52 0.85
N SER A 220 15.25 16.54 -0.45
CA SER A 220 14.19 16.66 -1.47
C SER A 220 13.44 15.35 -1.70
N HIS A 221 12.24 15.42 -2.30
CA HIS A 221 11.48 14.24 -2.69
C HIS A 221 12.25 13.37 -3.70
N GLU A 222 13.01 14.00 -4.61
CA GLU A 222 13.85 13.34 -5.61
C GLU A 222 15.01 12.58 -4.95
N GLU A 223 15.66 13.16 -3.94
CA GLU A 223 16.73 12.50 -3.18
C GLU A 223 16.18 11.29 -2.41
N ALA A 224 15.04 11.45 -1.74
CA ALA A 224 14.37 10.33 -1.09
C ALA A 224 14.02 9.22 -2.09
N ALA A 225 13.50 9.59 -3.26
CA ALA A 225 13.16 8.66 -4.34
C ALA A 225 14.38 7.93 -4.91
N GLU A 226 15.50 8.61 -5.07
CA GLU A 226 16.76 7.98 -5.52
C GLU A 226 17.23 6.92 -4.52
N ARG A 227 17.17 7.21 -3.23
CA ARG A 227 17.52 6.25 -2.17
C ARG A 227 16.60 5.04 -2.20
N ILE A 228 15.28 5.25 -2.37
CA ILE A 228 14.31 4.15 -2.51
C ILE A 228 14.68 3.25 -3.68
N ARG A 229 14.87 3.81 -4.88
CA ARG A 229 15.23 3.04 -6.08
C ARG A 229 16.55 2.29 -5.92
N ASN A 230 17.57 2.96 -5.37
CA ASN A 230 18.87 2.35 -5.12
C ASN A 230 18.81 1.20 -4.12
N LYS A 231 17.87 1.26 -3.18
CA LYS A 231 17.70 0.22 -2.15
C LYS A 231 16.99 -1.02 -2.69
N VAL A 232 15.85 -0.83 -3.37
CA VAL A 232 15.03 -1.97 -3.84
C VAL A 232 15.52 -2.54 -5.18
N LYS A 233 16.17 -1.74 -6.02
CA LYS A 233 16.72 -2.14 -7.33
C LYS A 233 15.67 -2.87 -8.20
N ASP A 234 16.08 -3.97 -8.82
CA ASP A 234 15.26 -4.77 -9.74
C ASP A 234 14.47 -5.89 -9.03
N MET A 235 14.46 -5.90 -7.67
CA MET A 235 13.75 -6.92 -6.90
C MET A 235 12.23 -6.80 -7.08
N HIS A 236 11.53 -7.92 -6.94
CA HIS A 236 10.09 -7.89 -6.72
C HIS A 236 9.81 -7.14 -5.42
N CYS A 237 9.01 -6.09 -5.50
CA CYS A 237 8.81 -5.15 -4.40
C CYS A 237 7.34 -5.05 -4.00
N ILE A 238 7.08 -5.02 -2.69
CA ILE A 238 5.81 -4.57 -2.12
C ILE A 238 5.95 -3.13 -1.61
N VAL A 239 4.91 -2.34 -1.81
CA VAL A 239 4.76 -1.03 -1.16
C VAL A 239 3.76 -1.18 -0.03
N THR A 240 4.15 -0.91 1.20
CA THR A 240 3.25 -0.92 2.36
C THR A 240 3.18 0.48 2.94
N PHE A 241 1.95 0.99 3.07
CA PHE A 241 1.68 2.36 3.47
C PHE A 241 0.79 2.37 4.71
N ASP A 242 1.40 2.64 5.88
CA ASP A 242 0.64 2.99 7.07
C ASP A 242 0.15 4.43 6.96
N ILE A 243 -1.14 4.65 7.22
CA ILE A 243 -1.74 5.99 7.11
C ILE A 243 -1.15 6.97 8.13
N ASP A 244 -0.54 6.47 9.21
CA ASP A 244 0.11 7.31 10.21
C ASP A 244 1.51 7.83 9.78
N PHE A 245 2.01 7.46 8.59
CA PHE A 245 3.08 8.19 7.91
C PHE A 245 2.73 9.68 7.81
N LEU A 246 1.47 9.97 7.51
CA LEU A 246 0.95 11.33 7.49
C LEU A 246 0.94 11.92 8.91
N ASP A 247 1.04 13.25 8.98
CA ASP A 247 0.83 13.95 10.25
C ASP A 247 -0.64 13.84 10.68
N PRO A 248 -0.94 13.74 11.98
CA PRO A 248 -2.33 13.72 12.49
C PRO A 248 -3.21 14.88 12.04
N ALA A 249 -2.61 15.98 11.55
CA ALA A 249 -3.35 17.06 10.91
C ALA A 249 -4.02 16.64 9.59
N TYR A 250 -3.50 15.63 8.91
CA TYR A 250 -3.99 15.10 7.64
C TYR A 250 -4.62 13.72 7.78
N ALA A 251 -4.23 12.96 8.80
CA ALA A 251 -4.74 11.63 9.08
C ALA A 251 -4.93 11.40 10.60
N PRO A 252 -5.94 12.05 11.22
CA PRO A 252 -6.23 11.84 12.64
C PRO A 252 -6.81 10.45 12.93
N GLY A 253 -7.44 9.80 11.94
CA GLY A 253 -8.12 8.50 12.04
C GLY A 253 -7.16 7.33 11.90
N THR A 254 -6.30 7.15 12.88
CA THR A 254 -5.39 6.02 13.00
C THR A 254 -5.22 5.55 14.44
N GLY A 255 -4.73 4.33 14.61
CA GLY A 255 -4.57 3.68 15.91
C GLY A 255 -3.46 4.29 16.76
N THR A 256 -2.34 4.65 16.16
CA THR A 256 -1.10 5.09 16.84
C THR A 256 -0.53 6.38 16.26
N PRO A 257 -1.27 7.49 16.26
CA PRO A 257 -0.85 8.74 15.61
C PRO A 257 0.39 9.33 16.27
N VAL A 258 1.34 9.81 15.46
CA VAL A 258 2.57 10.48 15.89
C VAL A 258 2.70 11.81 15.17
N THR A 259 2.94 12.90 15.90
CA THR A 259 3.14 14.23 15.33
C THR A 259 4.50 14.38 14.64
N GLY A 260 4.64 15.40 13.77
CA GLY A 260 5.86 15.62 12.99
C GLY A 260 5.93 14.75 11.73
N GLY A 261 4.79 14.32 11.23
CA GLY A 261 4.63 13.57 9.99
C GLY A 261 4.62 14.44 8.74
N PHE A 262 4.04 13.92 7.67
CA PHE A 262 4.07 14.50 6.33
C PHE A 262 2.67 14.88 5.87
N SER A 263 2.59 15.84 4.96
CA SER A 263 1.34 16.15 4.27
C SER A 263 1.01 15.07 3.24
N VAL A 264 -0.25 15.04 2.79
CA VAL A 264 -0.65 14.20 1.66
C VAL A 264 0.15 14.56 0.40
N TYR A 265 0.44 15.85 0.19
CA TYR A 265 1.25 16.31 -0.94
C TYR A 265 2.66 15.69 -0.92
N ASP A 266 3.35 15.71 0.23
CA ASP A 266 4.69 15.11 0.33
C ASP A 266 4.65 13.61 0.04
N ALA A 267 3.65 12.89 0.59
CA ALA A 267 3.47 11.46 0.34
C ALA A 267 3.26 11.17 -1.15
N LEU A 268 2.35 11.89 -1.81
CA LEU A 268 2.09 11.72 -3.25
C LEU A 268 3.33 12.01 -4.08
N ARG A 269 4.08 13.09 -3.76
CA ARG A 269 5.31 13.44 -4.50
C ARG A 269 6.40 12.39 -4.35
N ILE A 270 6.61 11.85 -3.13
CA ILE A 270 7.60 10.79 -2.93
C ILE A 270 7.21 9.54 -3.71
N LEU A 271 5.92 9.13 -3.69
CA LEU A 271 5.42 8.00 -4.47
C LEU A 271 5.66 8.22 -5.97
N GLU A 272 5.28 9.38 -6.51
CA GLU A 272 5.45 9.75 -7.92
C GLU A 272 6.91 9.73 -8.37
N CYS A 273 7.82 10.23 -7.55
CA CYS A 273 9.24 10.27 -7.87
C CYS A 273 9.92 8.92 -7.72
N SER A 274 9.43 8.02 -6.85
CA SER A 274 10.13 6.78 -6.50
C SER A 274 9.64 5.54 -7.23
N LEU A 275 8.32 5.39 -7.40
CA LEU A 275 7.74 4.11 -7.84
C LEU A 275 7.79 3.83 -9.34
N PRO A 276 7.82 4.84 -10.27
CA PRO A 276 7.96 4.56 -11.69
C PRO A 276 9.20 3.73 -12.01
N GLY A 277 9.01 2.69 -12.82
CA GLY A 277 10.08 1.79 -13.26
C GLY A 277 10.42 0.66 -12.28
N LEU A 278 9.90 0.67 -11.04
CA LEU A 278 10.13 -0.41 -10.09
C LEU A 278 9.27 -1.64 -10.40
N ASN A 279 9.76 -2.80 -9.97
CA ASN A 279 9.05 -4.08 -10.13
C ASN A 279 8.06 -4.31 -8.97
N ILE A 280 7.02 -3.45 -8.89
CA ILE A 280 6.00 -3.53 -7.84
C ILE A 280 5.02 -4.64 -8.17
N VAL A 281 4.92 -5.62 -7.28
CA VAL A 281 4.05 -6.80 -7.43
C VAL A 281 2.87 -6.81 -6.47
N GLY A 282 2.78 -5.81 -5.58
CA GLY A 282 1.67 -5.59 -4.69
C GLY A 282 1.84 -4.33 -3.86
N ALA A 283 0.73 -3.89 -3.26
CA ALA A 283 0.73 -2.80 -2.29
C ALA A 283 -0.35 -3.03 -1.24
N ASP A 284 -0.14 -2.44 -0.05
CA ASP A 284 -1.20 -2.30 0.95
C ASP A 284 -1.29 -0.88 1.50
N LEU A 285 -2.45 -0.54 2.03
CA LEU A 285 -2.76 0.67 2.78
C LEU A 285 -3.46 0.27 4.08
N VAL A 286 -2.87 0.58 5.22
CA VAL A 286 -3.26 0.03 6.52
C VAL A 286 -3.51 1.09 7.59
N GLU A 287 -4.01 0.66 8.75
CA GLU A 287 -4.19 1.42 9.99
C GLU A 287 -5.20 2.58 9.91
N VAL A 288 -6.13 2.57 8.94
CA VAL A 288 -7.23 3.54 8.90
C VAL A 288 -8.27 3.20 9.97
N GLU A 289 -8.44 4.09 10.94
CA GLU A 289 -9.36 3.96 12.09
C GLU A 289 -10.51 4.97 12.02
N PRO A 290 -11.70 4.56 11.56
CA PRO A 290 -12.82 5.47 11.30
C PRO A 290 -13.36 6.23 12.53
N TYR A 291 -13.29 5.64 13.73
CA TYR A 291 -13.83 6.27 14.95
C TYR A 291 -13.07 7.54 15.36
N TYR A 292 -11.83 7.70 14.87
CA TYR A 292 -11.01 8.88 15.15
C TYR A 292 -10.92 9.85 13.96
N ASP A 293 -11.78 9.67 12.95
CA ASP A 293 -11.85 10.51 11.74
C ASP A 293 -13.19 11.23 11.57
N PRO A 294 -13.60 12.10 12.52
CA PRO A 294 -14.93 12.70 12.52
C PRO A 294 -15.20 13.66 11.36
N ALA A 295 -14.16 14.13 10.68
CA ALA A 295 -14.24 15.04 9.53
C ALA A 295 -13.90 14.35 8.20
N GLU A 296 -13.80 13.03 8.17
CA GLU A 296 -13.47 12.24 6.97
C GLU A 296 -12.12 12.61 6.32
N THR A 297 -11.29 13.37 7.04
CA THR A 297 -10.00 13.85 6.53
C THR A 297 -9.05 12.69 6.23
N THR A 298 -9.03 11.68 7.09
CA THR A 298 -8.22 10.47 6.89
C THR A 298 -8.74 9.66 5.71
N ALA A 299 -10.06 9.50 5.57
CA ALA A 299 -10.65 8.78 4.45
C ALA A 299 -10.31 9.44 3.11
N ILE A 300 -10.38 10.78 3.04
CA ILE A 300 -10.01 11.54 1.85
C ILE A 300 -8.52 11.35 1.54
N SER A 301 -7.65 11.49 2.54
CA SER A 301 -6.20 11.32 2.41
C SER A 301 -5.85 9.90 1.95
N ALA A 302 -6.42 8.88 2.60
CA ALA A 302 -6.20 7.48 2.31
C ALA A 302 -6.65 7.09 0.89
N ASN A 303 -7.82 7.56 0.45
CA ASN A 303 -8.30 7.32 -0.91
C ASN A 303 -7.41 7.99 -1.97
N ASN A 304 -6.81 9.16 -1.69
CA ASN A 304 -5.84 9.77 -2.61
C ASN A 304 -4.55 8.96 -2.70
N ILE A 305 -4.03 8.45 -1.57
CA ILE A 305 -2.85 7.55 -1.55
C ILE A 305 -3.18 6.25 -2.30
N LEU A 306 -4.33 5.64 -2.02
CA LEU A 306 -4.76 4.40 -2.68
C LEU A 306 -4.88 4.58 -4.20
N ALA A 307 -5.50 5.67 -4.64
CA ALA A 307 -5.61 6.00 -6.06
C ALA A 307 -4.22 6.16 -6.70
N LYS A 308 -3.29 6.85 -6.03
CA LYS A 308 -1.92 7.02 -6.52
C LYS A 308 -1.17 5.70 -6.62
N LEU A 309 -1.27 4.82 -5.63
CA LEU A 309 -0.66 3.48 -5.67
C LEU A 309 -1.18 2.67 -6.87
N VAL A 310 -2.51 2.63 -7.08
CA VAL A 310 -3.12 1.95 -8.23
C VAL A 310 -2.60 2.55 -9.55
N THR A 311 -2.58 3.89 -9.67
CA THR A 311 -2.09 4.58 -10.86
C THR A 311 -0.64 4.23 -11.19
N LEU A 312 0.25 4.24 -10.19
CA LEU A 312 1.68 3.96 -10.40
C LEU A 312 1.94 2.48 -10.70
N ILE A 313 1.18 1.56 -10.11
CA ILE A 313 1.22 0.14 -10.48
C ILE A 313 0.75 -0.06 -11.92
N ALA A 314 -0.34 0.60 -12.31
CA ALA A 314 -0.84 0.57 -13.68
C ALA A 314 0.18 1.13 -14.68
N TYR A 315 0.78 2.28 -14.37
CA TYR A 315 1.86 2.88 -15.16
C TYR A 315 3.01 1.89 -15.38
N ASN A 316 3.49 1.24 -14.32
CA ASN A 316 4.59 0.27 -14.41
C ASN A 316 4.22 -0.97 -15.25
N LYS A 317 2.97 -1.43 -15.20
CA LYS A 317 2.49 -2.54 -16.04
C LYS A 317 2.50 -2.17 -17.52
N LEU A 318 1.89 -1.03 -17.87
CA LEU A 318 1.79 -0.55 -19.25
C LEU A 318 3.15 -0.23 -19.86
N SER A 319 4.05 0.42 -19.09
CA SER A 319 5.42 0.70 -19.54
C SER A 319 6.22 -0.56 -19.86
N LYS A 320 6.00 -1.66 -19.14
CA LYS A 320 6.62 -2.96 -19.44
C LYS A 320 6.06 -3.60 -20.71
N GLU A 321 4.76 -3.49 -20.94
CA GLU A 321 4.10 -4.00 -22.16
C GLU A 321 4.58 -3.25 -23.40
N ASP A 322 4.66 -1.92 -23.34
CA ASP A 322 5.18 -1.09 -24.42
C ASP A 322 6.65 -1.41 -24.73
N ALA A 323 7.48 -1.60 -23.71
CA ALA A 323 8.89 -2.01 -23.89
C ALA A 323 9.01 -3.39 -24.57
N GLN A 324 8.16 -4.35 -24.22
CA GLN A 324 8.11 -5.68 -24.84
C GLN A 324 7.58 -5.64 -26.28
N ALA A 325 6.64 -4.71 -26.58
CA ALA A 325 6.13 -4.49 -27.92
C ALA A 325 7.07 -3.69 -28.85
N GLY A 326 8.19 -3.18 -28.33
CA GLY A 326 9.18 -2.41 -29.11
C GLY A 326 8.72 -1.00 -29.49
N THR A 327 7.74 -0.44 -28.77
CA THR A 327 7.10 0.86 -29.08
C THR A 327 7.51 2.01 -28.15
N THR A 328 8.54 1.86 -27.32
CA THR A 328 8.93 2.94 -26.40
C THR A 328 9.89 3.94 -26.97
N ASP A 329 9.43 5.18 -27.07
CA ASP A 329 10.23 6.37 -26.77
C ASP A 329 10.09 6.61 -25.23
N GLY A 330 11.15 6.32 -24.50
CA GLY A 330 11.18 6.27 -23.03
C GLY A 330 11.25 7.64 -22.34
N THR A 331 10.49 8.63 -22.81
CA THR A 331 10.43 9.96 -22.21
C THR A 331 9.15 10.14 -21.41
N LEU A 332 9.29 10.31 -20.08
CA LEU A 332 8.25 10.91 -19.24
C LEU A 332 7.90 12.30 -19.82
N PRO A 333 6.63 12.70 -19.87
CA PRO A 333 6.26 14.09 -20.13
C PRO A 333 6.90 14.97 -19.05
N GLN A 334 7.61 16.02 -19.53
CA GLN A 334 8.26 17.01 -18.68
C GLN A 334 7.26 17.88 -17.94
#